data_2d4d313b9cf30d2f33823cc0792c2c7c
#
_entry.id   2d4d313b9cf30d2f33823cc0792c2c7c
#
_cell.length_a   1.000
_cell.length_b   1.000
_cell.length_c   1.000
_cell.angle_alpha   90.00
_cell.angle_beta   90.00
_cell.angle_gamma   90.00
#
_symmetry.space_group_name_H-M   'P 1'
#
loop_
_entity.id
_entity.type
_entity.pdbx_description
1 polymer ?
#
loop_
_entity_poly.entity_id
_entity_poly.type
_entity_poly.pdbx_seq_one_letter_code
_entity_poly.pdbx_strand_id
1 'polypeptide(L)'
;MAFTDVTALFNSSLKKQKSYFATELDVTNSDVGLVTKTLLLANLPPNAILLDAYVFRLTASDAATSATLKLGTTDGGAEIMAAADLKGTGKVGSLVAAQYTGSGKGVYATLTITGAQTAGKFIVVIDYLEPGKATGELTRV
;
A
#
# COMPACT_ATOMS: atom_id res chain seq x y z
N MET A 1 5.36 -35.97 19.34
CA MET A 1 5.45 -35.95 17.88
C MET A 1 6.84 -35.49 17.45
N ALA A 2 7.46 -36.23 16.58
CA ALA A 2 8.77 -35.85 16.07
C ALA A 2 8.64 -35.01 14.80
N PHE A 3 9.42 -33.95 14.72
CA PHE A 3 9.53 -33.18 13.49
C PHE A 3 10.55 -33.82 12.58
N THR A 4 10.13 -34.84 11.86
CA THR A 4 11.05 -35.63 11.03
C THR A 4 11.39 -34.96 9.71
N ASP A 5 10.56 -33.99 9.28
CA ASP A 5 10.81 -33.28 8.03
C ASP A 5 10.53 -31.77 8.21
N VAL A 6 11.40 -31.13 8.96
CA VAL A 6 11.33 -29.69 9.20
C VAL A 6 11.61 -28.91 7.92
N THR A 7 12.47 -29.42 7.04
CA THR A 7 12.81 -28.77 5.78
C THR A 7 11.60 -28.64 4.86
N ALA A 8 10.83 -29.70 4.70
CA ALA A 8 9.63 -29.65 3.88
C ALA A 8 8.58 -28.69 4.46
N LEU A 9 8.45 -28.65 5.79
CA LEU A 9 7.54 -27.74 6.46
C LEU A 9 7.89 -26.28 6.18
N PHE A 10 9.16 -25.90 6.33
CA PHE A 10 9.60 -24.54 6.05
C PHE A 10 9.54 -24.20 4.57
N ASN A 11 9.96 -25.10 3.72
CA ASN A 11 9.95 -24.85 2.28
C ASN A 11 8.55 -24.62 1.74
N SER A 12 7.57 -25.38 2.21
CA SER A 12 6.20 -25.19 1.76
C SER A 12 5.59 -23.90 2.30
N SER A 13 5.97 -23.45 3.49
CA SER A 13 5.41 -22.23 4.07
C SER A 13 5.99 -20.95 3.47
N LEU A 14 7.17 -21.00 2.84
CA LEU A 14 7.82 -19.83 2.29
C LEU A 14 7.49 -19.55 0.83
N LYS A 15 6.89 -20.50 0.14
CA LYS A 15 6.60 -20.35 -1.29
C LYS A 15 5.34 -19.54 -1.55
N LYS A 16 5.43 -18.61 -2.48
CA LYS A 16 4.28 -17.90 -3.07
C LYS A 16 3.37 -17.22 -2.07
N GLN A 17 3.91 -16.73 -0.98
CA GLN A 17 3.10 -16.05 0.02
C GLN A 17 3.13 -14.54 -0.09
N LYS A 18 4.15 -14.01 -0.77
CA LYS A 18 4.24 -12.57 -0.96
C LYS A 18 3.29 -12.14 -2.06
N SER A 19 2.47 -11.18 -1.73
CA SER A 19 1.52 -10.56 -2.65
C SER A 19 1.74 -9.05 -2.66
N TYR A 20 1.19 -8.40 -3.65
CA TYR A 20 1.20 -6.95 -3.68
C TYR A 20 -0.10 -6.41 -4.26
N PHE A 21 -0.39 -5.20 -3.87
CA PHE A 21 -1.44 -4.39 -4.46
C PHE A 21 -0.79 -3.16 -5.08
N ALA A 22 -1.19 -2.82 -6.29
CA ALA A 22 -0.74 -1.60 -6.94
C ALA A 22 -1.91 -0.95 -7.67
N THR A 23 -2.04 0.36 -7.53
CA THR A 23 -3.04 1.14 -8.27
C THR A 23 -2.45 2.46 -8.72
N GLU A 24 -2.88 2.91 -9.89
CA GLU A 24 -2.49 4.19 -10.44
C GLU A 24 -3.49 5.27 -10.05
N LEU A 25 -2.97 6.42 -9.63
CA LEU A 25 -3.74 7.61 -9.36
C LEU A 25 -3.29 8.71 -10.33
N ASP A 26 -4.22 9.12 -11.18
CA ASP A 26 -3.99 10.24 -12.11
C ASP A 26 -4.74 11.46 -11.60
N VAL A 27 -4.00 12.48 -11.24
CA VAL A 27 -4.57 13.72 -10.67
C VAL A 27 -4.32 14.91 -11.61
N THR A 28 -4.12 14.63 -12.88
CA THR A 28 -3.75 15.61 -13.89
C THR A 28 -4.74 16.79 -14.00
N ASN A 29 -5.98 16.58 -13.70
CA ASN A 29 -7.03 17.59 -13.84
C ASN A 29 -7.74 17.87 -12.52
N SER A 30 -6.99 17.92 -11.42
CA SER A 30 -7.61 18.27 -10.13
C SER A 30 -7.94 19.76 -10.07
N ASP A 31 -9.02 20.06 -9.37
CA ASP A 31 -9.51 21.42 -9.24
C ASP A 31 -8.53 22.35 -8.54
N VAL A 32 -8.74 23.64 -8.76
CA VAL A 32 -7.93 24.72 -8.19
C VAL A 32 -8.24 24.88 -6.70
N GLY A 33 -7.21 25.12 -5.89
CA GLY A 33 -7.34 25.41 -4.47
C GLY A 33 -6.94 24.24 -3.57
N LEU A 34 -7.46 24.23 -2.35
CA LEU A 34 -7.23 23.12 -1.43
C LEU A 34 -8.18 21.99 -1.76
N VAL A 35 -7.62 20.85 -2.11
CA VAL A 35 -8.39 19.64 -2.36
C VAL A 35 -7.89 18.55 -1.42
N THR A 36 -8.79 18.06 -0.59
CA THR A 36 -8.54 16.86 0.21
C THR A 36 -9.54 15.79 -0.19
N LYS A 37 -9.06 14.68 -0.70
CA LYS A 37 -9.90 13.55 -1.10
C LYS A 37 -9.39 12.27 -0.48
N THR A 38 -10.31 11.49 0.06
CA THR A 38 -10.03 10.15 0.54
C THR A 38 -10.69 9.13 -0.37
N LEU A 39 -9.93 8.13 -0.74
CA LEU A 39 -10.38 7.06 -1.63
C LEU A 39 -10.11 5.72 -0.96
N LEU A 40 -11.09 4.83 -0.98
CA LEU A 40 -10.85 3.43 -0.65
C LEU A 40 -10.23 2.77 -1.88
N LEU A 41 -8.96 2.41 -1.78
CA LEU A 41 -8.23 1.81 -2.90
C LEU A 41 -8.47 0.32 -3.01
N ALA A 42 -8.49 -0.37 -1.88
CA ALA A 42 -8.61 -1.82 -1.84
C ALA A 42 -9.03 -2.30 -0.47
N ASN A 43 -9.46 -3.55 -0.42
CA ASN A 43 -9.64 -4.28 0.82
C ASN A 43 -8.60 -5.39 0.87
N LEU A 44 -7.72 -5.32 1.85
CA LEU A 44 -6.71 -6.35 2.07
C LEU A 44 -7.36 -7.60 2.64
N PRO A 45 -6.88 -8.78 2.25
CA PRO A 45 -7.45 -10.02 2.74
C PRO A 45 -7.22 -10.20 4.25
N PRO A 46 -8.01 -11.06 4.89
CA PRO A 46 -7.77 -11.39 6.29
C PRO A 46 -6.46 -12.15 6.47
N ASN A 47 -5.92 -12.04 7.66
CA ASN A 47 -4.69 -12.72 8.07
C ASN A 47 -3.45 -12.34 7.28
N ALA A 48 -3.43 -11.16 6.69
CA ALA A 48 -2.27 -10.66 5.96
C ALA A 48 -1.38 -9.80 6.87
N ILE A 49 -0.11 -9.76 6.53
CA ILE A 49 0.89 -8.92 7.18
C ILE A 49 1.44 -7.95 6.15
N LEU A 50 1.36 -6.66 6.43
CA LEU A 50 1.92 -5.65 5.54
C LEU A 50 3.44 -5.62 5.69
N LEU A 51 4.14 -5.68 4.57
CA LEU A 51 5.60 -5.70 4.51
C LEU A 51 6.18 -4.35 4.12
N ASP A 52 5.52 -3.63 3.22
CA ASP A 52 5.93 -2.29 2.79
C ASP A 52 4.74 -1.56 2.18
N ALA A 53 4.84 -0.23 2.15
CA ALA A 53 3.87 0.63 1.49
C ALA A 53 4.60 1.87 0.99
N TYR A 54 4.40 2.23 -0.27
CA TYR A 54 5.04 3.39 -0.84
C TYR A 54 4.27 3.91 -2.06
N VAL A 55 4.67 5.07 -2.52
CA VAL A 55 4.18 5.67 -3.75
C VAL A 55 5.34 5.79 -4.73
N PHE A 56 5.13 5.34 -5.94
CA PHE A 56 6.06 5.61 -7.04
C PHE A 56 5.50 6.74 -7.90
N ARG A 57 6.24 7.85 -7.94
CA ARG A 57 5.81 9.06 -8.64
C ARG A 57 6.31 8.99 -10.09
N LEU A 58 5.40 8.74 -11.01
CA LEU A 58 5.69 8.70 -12.45
C LEU A 58 5.81 10.12 -13.01
N THR A 59 4.84 10.95 -12.65
CA THR A 59 4.84 12.38 -13.01
C THR A 59 4.67 13.16 -11.73
N ALA A 60 5.61 14.06 -11.46
CA ALA A 60 5.55 14.90 -10.27
C ALA A 60 4.30 15.77 -10.26
N SER A 61 3.75 16.00 -9.08
CA SER A 61 2.72 17.03 -8.92
C SER A 61 3.32 18.40 -9.16
N ASP A 62 2.66 19.21 -9.95
CA ASP A 62 3.00 20.61 -10.16
C ASP A 62 2.19 21.56 -9.27
N ALA A 63 1.57 21.04 -8.23
CA ALA A 63 0.78 21.83 -7.28
C ALA A 63 1.58 23.05 -6.80
N ALA A 64 0.92 24.21 -6.79
CA ALA A 64 1.61 25.47 -6.52
C ALA A 64 2.27 25.50 -5.14
N THR A 65 1.64 24.91 -4.12
CA THR A 65 2.15 24.91 -2.76
C THR A 65 2.59 23.53 -2.31
N SER A 66 1.69 22.56 -2.26
CA SER A 66 2.01 21.22 -1.77
C SER A 66 1.09 20.16 -2.35
N ALA A 67 1.57 18.95 -2.43
CA ALA A 67 0.79 17.77 -2.73
C ALA A 67 1.32 16.61 -1.90
N THR A 68 0.45 15.99 -1.13
CA THR A 68 0.82 14.86 -0.27
C THR A 68 -0.19 13.74 -0.37
N LEU A 69 0.27 12.51 -0.14
CA LEU A 69 -0.56 11.33 -0.06
C LEU A 69 -0.21 10.54 1.20
N LYS A 70 -1.20 10.15 1.95
CA LYS A 70 -1.04 9.24 3.09
C LYS A 70 -1.95 8.04 2.93
N LEU A 71 -1.58 6.93 3.54
CA LEU A 71 -2.34 5.69 3.50
C LEU A 71 -2.73 5.26 4.92
N GLY A 72 -3.96 4.89 5.08
CA GLY A 72 -4.48 4.44 6.36
C GLY A 72 -5.42 3.24 6.22
N THR A 73 -5.75 2.67 7.35
CA THR A 73 -6.77 1.61 7.44
C THR A 73 -8.15 2.16 7.72
N THR A 74 -8.23 3.45 7.95
CA THR A 74 -9.48 4.20 8.15
C THR A 74 -9.49 5.44 7.25
N ASP A 75 -10.68 5.97 7.00
CA ASP A 75 -10.85 7.20 6.23
C ASP A 75 -10.06 8.34 6.89
N GLY A 76 -9.17 8.96 6.14
CA GLY A 76 -8.31 10.04 6.63
C GLY A 76 -7.15 9.59 7.50
N GLY A 77 -6.97 8.31 7.73
CA GLY A 77 -5.89 7.77 8.56
C GLY A 77 -4.52 7.77 7.87
N ALA A 78 -3.50 7.49 8.67
CA ALA A 78 -2.11 7.36 8.21
C ALA A 78 -1.41 6.15 8.87
N GLU A 79 -2.17 5.15 9.23
CA GLU A 79 -1.67 3.98 9.96
C GLU A 79 -0.74 3.12 9.10
N ILE A 80 -0.87 3.20 7.77
CA ILE A 80 -0.05 2.43 6.83
C ILE A 80 1.17 3.25 6.40
N MET A 81 0.95 4.46 5.93
CA MET A 81 2.02 5.33 5.44
C MET A 81 1.73 6.78 5.82
N ALA A 82 2.71 7.43 6.43
CA ALA A 82 2.62 8.85 6.72
C ALA A 82 2.57 9.68 5.43
N ALA A 83 2.15 10.93 5.53
CA ALA A 83 2.04 11.80 4.37
C ALA A 83 3.37 11.90 3.62
N ALA A 84 3.36 11.54 2.36
CA ALA A 84 4.50 11.56 1.47
C ALA A 84 4.35 12.68 0.44
N ASP A 85 5.46 13.34 0.11
CA ASP A 85 5.48 14.45 -0.83
C ASP A 85 5.39 13.93 -2.27
N LEU A 86 4.45 14.45 -3.03
CA LEU A 86 4.21 14.08 -4.42
C LEU A 86 4.88 15.02 -5.42
N LYS A 87 5.59 16.03 -4.98
CA LYS A 87 6.21 17.04 -5.85
C LYS A 87 7.57 16.63 -6.43
N GLY A 88 7.90 15.37 -6.43
CA GLY A 88 9.10 14.83 -7.05
C GLY A 88 8.80 13.62 -7.90
N THR A 89 9.84 12.92 -8.34
CA THR A 89 9.72 11.67 -9.07
C THR A 89 10.33 10.52 -8.28
N GLY A 90 10.01 9.29 -8.67
CA GLY A 90 10.53 8.08 -8.03
C GLY A 90 9.78 7.67 -6.78
N LYS A 91 10.36 6.74 -6.05
CA LYS A 91 9.75 6.17 -4.85
C LYS A 91 9.76 7.15 -3.70
N VAL A 92 8.65 7.23 -2.97
CA VAL A 92 8.53 8.01 -1.75
C VAL A 92 7.60 7.29 -0.77
N GLY A 93 7.83 7.52 0.52
CA GLY A 93 7.04 6.90 1.58
C GLY A 93 7.54 5.52 1.98
N SER A 94 7.09 5.07 3.12
CA SER A 94 7.40 3.75 3.66
C SER A 94 6.32 3.34 4.65
N LEU A 95 6.22 2.05 4.93
CA LEU A 95 5.32 1.52 5.94
C LEU A 95 5.69 2.10 7.31
N VAL A 96 4.68 2.64 8.02
CA VAL A 96 4.89 3.22 9.35
C VAL A 96 5.28 2.14 10.37
N ALA A 97 4.57 1.03 10.35
CA ALA A 97 4.83 -0.11 11.23
C ALA A 97 4.23 -1.37 10.63
N ALA A 98 4.75 -2.52 11.00
CA ALA A 98 4.17 -3.79 10.59
C ALA A 98 2.70 -3.86 11.01
N GLN A 99 1.84 -4.22 10.08
CA GLN A 99 0.41 -4.27 10.27
C GLN A 99 -0.10 -5.68 10.01
N TYR A 100 -0.98 -6.14 10.87
CA TYR A 100 -1.72 -7.38 10.69
C TYR A 100 -3.17 -7.05 10.39
N THR A 101 -3.72 -7.65 9.33
CA THR A 101 -5.06 -7.27 8.87
C THR A 101 -6.20 -7.91 9.65
N GLY A 102 -5.94 -8.94 10.44
CA GLY A 102 -6.97 -9.63 11.22
C GLY A 102 -8.09 -10.19 10.32
N SER A 103 -9.28 -9.63 10.44
CA SER A 103 -10.43 -10.00 9.62
C SER A 103 -10.45 -9.34 8.24
N GLY A 104 -9.42 -8.60 7.93
CA GLY A 104 -9.31 -7.78 6.72
C GLY A 104 -9.31 -6.30 7.07
N LYS A 105 -8.67 -5.48 6.21
CA LYS A 105 -8.63 -4.03 6.38
C LYS A 105 -8.74 -3.32 5.05
N GLY A 106 -9.44 -2.20 5.04
CA GLY A 106 -9.43 -1.30 3.90
C GLY A 106 -8.10 -0.55 3.79
N VAL A 107 -7.76 -0.15 2.59
CA VAL A 107 -6.65 0.76 2.32
C VAL A 107 -7.23 2.06 1.83
N TYR A 108 -7.12 3.09 2.62
CA TYR A 108 -7.61 4.43 2.30
C TYR A 108 -6.45 5.34 1.95
N ALA A 109 -6.52 5.95 0.78
CA ALA A 109 -5.57 6.98 0.38
C ALA A 109 -6.20 8.35 0.57
N THR A 110 -5.51 9.21 1.31
CA THR A 110 -5.92 10.61 1.45
C THR A 110 -4.93 11.49 0.72
N LEU A 111 -5.41 12.08 -0.37
CA LEU A 111 -4.68 13.01 -1.20
C LEU A 111 -5.00 14.43 -0.76
N THR A 112 -3.99 15.23 -0.46
CA THR A 112 -4.15 16.65 -0.13
C THR A 112 -3.29 17.49 -1.07
N ILE A 113 -3.96 18.34 -1.83
CA ILE A 113 -3.32 19.25 -2.80
C ILE A 113 -3.65 20.68 -2.41
N THR A 114 -2.63 21.51 -2.33
CA THR A 114 -2.77 22.93 -2.04
C THR A 114 -2.23 23.73 -3.23
N GLY A 115 -3.10 24.53 -3.82
CA GLY A 115 -2.81 25.30 -5.01
C GLY A 115 -3.25 24.60 -6.30
N ALA A 116 -3.13 25.31 -7.41
CA ALA A 116 -3.50 24.77 -8.71
C ALA A 116 -2.56 23.62 -9.11
N GLN A 117 -3.12 22.58 -9.70
CA GLN A 117 -2.39 21.45 -10.20
C GLN A 117 -2.91 21.03 -11.57
N THR A 118 -1.99 20.78 -12.52
CA THR A 118 -2.33 20.29 -13.85
C THR A 118 -1.62 18.99 -14.19
N ALA A 119 -0.64 18.58 -13.41
CA ALA A 119 0.13 17.35 -13.62
C ALA A 119 0.28 16.57 -12.31
N GLY A 120 0.30 15.26 -12.42
CA GLY A 120 0.53 14.36 -11.31
C GLY A 120 0.04 12.96 -11.64
N LYS A 121 0.94 11.98 -11.56
CA LYS A 121 0.61 10.59 -11.82
C LYS A 121 1.43 9.68 -10.91
N PHE A 122 0.77 8.85 -10.15
CA PHE A 122 1.38 8.08 -9.07
C PHE A 122 0.89 6.64 -9.07
N ILE A 123 1.76 5.74 -8.67
CA ILE A 123 1.38 4.35 -8.39
C ILE A 123 1.53 4.12 -6.89
N VAL A 124 0.44 3.74 -6.23
CA VAL A 124 0.46 3.32 -4.84
C VAL A 124 0.73 1.82 -4.80
N VAL A 125 1.71 1.41 -4.03
CA VAL A 125 2.12 0.00 -3.91
C VAL A 125 2.07 -0.42 -2.46
N ILE A 126 1.47 -1.57 -2.19
CA ILE A 126 1.46 -2.21 -0.88
C ILE A 126 1.90 -3.65 -1.07
N ASP A 127 3.01 -4.01 -0.44
CA ASP A 127 3.48 -5.39 -0.35
C ASP A 127 2.95 -6.03 0.91
N TYR A 128 2.40 -7.23 0.79
CA TYR A 128 1.88 -7.95 1.93
C TYR A 128 2.11 -9.45 1.80
N LEU A 129 2.08 -10.12 2.93
CA LEU A 129 2.23 -11.56 3.05
C LEU A 129 0.89 -12.15 3.52
N GLU A 130 0.45 -13.20 2.85
CA GLU A 130 -0.74 -13.96 3.27
C GLU A 130 -0.33 -15.32 3.81
N PRO A 131 -0.02 -15.46 5.09
CA PRO A 131 0.37 -16.75 5.66
C PRO A 131 -0.73 -17.79 5.48
N GLY A 132 -0.35 -18.98 5.07
CA GLY A 132 -1.28 -20.08 4.92
C GLY A 132 -2.12 -20.09 3.65
N LYS A 133 -1.89 -19.14 2.75
CA LYS A 133 -2.66 -19.06 1.50
C LYS A 133 -1.92 -19.63 0.28
N ALA A 134 -0.84 -20.31 0.46
CA ALA A 134 -0.15 -20.94 -0.65
C ALA A 134 -0.96 -22.12 -1.16
N THR A 135 -1.50 -21.99 -2.35
CA THR A 135 -2.30 -23.06 -2.95
C THR A 135 -1.47 -24.26 -3.28
N GLY A 136 -1.73 -25.38 -2.64
CA GLY A 136 -1.07 -26.65 -2.90
C GLY A 136 0.33 -26.78 -2.32
N GLU A 137 1.03 -25.69 -2.03
CA GLU A 137 2.39 -25.78 -1.50
C GLU A 137 2.44 -25.99 0.00
N LEU A 138 1.37 -25.69 0.70
CA LEU A 138 1.27 -25.93 2.13
C LEU A 138 0.68 -27.27 2.47
N THR A 139 0.67 -28.18 1.52
CA THR A 139 0.20 -29.52 1.79
C THR A 139 1.10 -30.17 2.81
N ARG A 140 0.52 -30.52 3.94
CA ARG A 140 1.24 -31.19 5.01
C ARG A 140 1.41 -32.65 4.69
N VAL A 141 2.54 -33.07 4.95
CA VAL A 141 2.84 -34.48 4.77
C VAL A 141 2.66 -35.21 6.08
#